data_1341d8b36ccb48478ea9d231110fc8d2
#
_entry.id   1341d8b36ccb48478ea9d231110fc8d2
#
_cell.length_a   1.000
_cell.length_b   1.000
_cell.length_c   1.000
_cell.angle_alpha   90.00
_cell.angle_beta   90.00
_cell.angle_gamma   90.00
#
_symmetry.space_group_name_H-M   'P 1'
#
loop_
_entity.id
_entity.type
_entity.pdbx_description
1 polymer ?
#
loop_
_entity_poly.entity_id
_entity_poly.type
_entity_poly.pdbx_seq_one_letter_code
_entity_poly.pdbx_strand_id
1 'polypeptide(L)'
;MPMMTPPPIVAASAKVLVPGKGYYDYFTADGARRRIYAAHSGARELVVIDADSKRVLRTVRVGPLHGVAVNPSNGHVFTGNGTDKSVSEVDPVAGRVLRTVKVGGPVDAIAYDPATKHIYADEDDGSHLYVIDASSMRLLKTLTLPAKKLEYLAVNPRTHTLYQNLTDRRAIAAIDGRTLEVKRVMPTPLLKGNHPLIFDAADDAIIDVGENGKLGVYSTSGALLHEATYPGGVDQCSFSARRRLLACFGTSLTLFSIRAGGVPELIGQKKIARGMHTGTIDPKNGDIWVGWPEGDRAYVEAFALAPKRP
;
A
#
# COMPACT_ATOMS: atom_id res chain seq x y z
N MET A 1 16.13 -26.16 -27.17
CA MET A 1 15.15 -26.64 -26.17
C MET A 1 14.16 -25.52 -25.96
N PRO A 2 12.84 -25.72 -26.06
CA PRO A 2 11.89 -24.71 -25.71
C PRO A 2 12.02 -24.46 -24.20
N MET A 3 12.23 -23.18 -23.80
CA MET A 3 12.20 -22.79 -22.39
C MET A 3 10.80 -23.12 -21.87
N MET A 4 10.72 -24.08 -20.96
CA MET A 4 9.49 -24.37 -20.24
C MET A 4 9.16 -23.12 -19.44
N THR A 5 8.02 -22.50 -19.73
CA THR A 5 7.46 -21.44 -18.88
C THR A 5 7.32 -22.00 -17.47
N PRO A 6 7.88 -21.34 -16.45
CA PRO A 6 7.70 -21.77 -15.07
C PRO A 6 6.20 -21.87 -14.78
N PRO A 7 5.77 -22.86 -13.98
CA PRO A 7 4.36 -23.02 -13.65
C PRO A 7 3.81 -21.76 -12.96
N PRO A 8 2.53 -21.46 -13.14
CA PRO A 8 1.92 -20.28 -12.54
C PRO A 8 2.07 -20.35 -11.01
N ILE A 9 2.70 -19.33 -10.44
CA ILE A 9 2.94 -19.22 -8.98
C ILE A 9 1.64 -18.93 -8.23
N VAL A 10 0.64 -18.39 -8.93
CA VAL A 10 -0.68 -18.08 -8.38
C VAL A 10 -1.78 -18.60 -9.30
N ALA A 11 -2.83 -19.13 -8.69
CA ALA A 11 -4.05 -19.58 -9.37
C ALA A 11 -5.21 -18.67 -8.94
N ALA A 12 -6.04 -18.25 -9.89
CA ALA A 12 -7.27 -17.51 -9.59
C ALA A 12 -8.16 -18.37 -8.69
N SER A 13 -8.63 -17.79 -7.59
CA SER A 13 -9.49 -18.46 -6.61
C SER A 13 -10.89 -17.86 -6.53
N ALA A 14 -11.04 -16.59 -6.88
CA ALA A 14 -12.34 -15.93 -7.03
C ALA A 14 -12.21 -14.67 -7.86
N LYS A 15 -13.16 -14.41 -8.74
CA LYS A 15 -13.34 -13.12 -9.45
C LYS A 15 -14.71 -12.56 -9.07
N VAL A 16 -14.70 -11.35 -8.52
CA VAL A 16 -15.92 -10.71 -7.97
C VAL A 16 -16.19 -9.44 -8.75
N LEU A 17 -17.41 -9.33 -9.28
CA LEU A 17 -17.92 -8.09 -9.85
C LEU A 17 -18.24 -7.12 -8.70
N VAL A 18 -17.68 -5.91 -8.78
CA VAL A 18 -17.93 -4.83 -7.81
C VAL A 18 -18.86 -3.82 -8.47
N PRO A 19 -19.90 -3.32 -7.77
CA PRO A 19 -20.74 -2.25 -8.28
C PRO A 19 -19.93 -0.99 -8.62
N GLY A 20 -20.38 -0.25 -9.63
CA GLY A 20 -19.68 0.95 -10.10
C GLY A 20 -18.66 0.66 -11.21
N LYS A 21 -18.04 1.72 -11.70
CA LYS A 21 -17.04 1.68 -12.77
C LYS A 21 -15.82 2.51 -12.42
N GLY A 22 -14.71 2.26 -13.10
CA GLY A 22 -13.48 3.01 -12.95
C GLY A 22 -12.39 2.24 -12.20
N TYR A 23 -11.30 2.91 -11.97
CA TYR A 23 -10.09 2.33 -11.43
C TYR A 23 -10.13 2.19 -9.90
N TYR A 24 -9.29 1.31 -9.43
CA TYR A 24 -8.93 1.20 -8.00
C TYR A 24 -7.61 1.90 -7.76
N ASP A 25 -7.40 2.30 -6.52
CA ASP A 25 -6.15 2.82 -6.05
C ASP A 25 -5.58 1.91 -4.95
N TYR A 26 -5.60 2.28 -3.68
CA TYR A 26 -5.01 1.46 -2.63
C TYR A 26 -5.91 0.31 -2.17
N PHE A 27 -5.26 -0.80 -1.82
CA PHE A 27 -5.87 -1.91 -1.11
C PHE A 27 -5.20 -2.09 0.25
N THR A 28 -5.97 -2.50 1.26
CA THR A 28 -5.43 -2.94 2.54
C THR A 28 -6.21 -4.13 3.09
N ALA A 29 -5.58 -4.91 3.97
CA ALA A 29 -6.17 -6.09 4.57
C ALA A 29 -6.22 -5.98 6.10
N ASP A 30 -7.39 -6.24 6.69
CA ASP A 30 -7.57 -6.50 8.12
C ASP A 30 -7.65 -8.01 8.35
N GLY A 31 -6.52 -8.62 8.63
CA GLY A 31 -6.43 -10.05 8.85
C GLY A 31 -7.20 -10.53 10.10
N ALA A 32 -7.31 -9.67 11.13
CA ALA A 32 -8.02 -9.99 12.36
C ALA A 32 -9.54 -10.07 12.14
N ARG A 33 -10.09 -9.15 11.36
CA ARG A 33 -11.53 -9.09 11.05
C ARG A 33 -11.90 -9.76 9.75
N ARG A 34 -10.92 -10.33 9.05
CA ARG A 34 -11.11 -11.00 7.76
C ARG A 34 -11.76 -10.09 6.73
N ARG A 35 -11.19 -8.88 6.56
CA ARG A 35 -11.69 -7.89 5.61
C ARG A 35 -10.57 -7.45 4.66
N ILE A 36 -10.96 -7.28 3.41
CA ILE A 36 -10.16 -6.58 2.40
C ILE A 36 -10.89 -5.27 2.10
N TYR A 37 -10.17 -4.20 2.12
CA TYR A 37 -10.65 -2.87 1.80
C TYR A 37 -9.99 -2.41 0.51
N ALA A 38 -10.80 -1.95 -0.44
CA ALA A 38 -10.32 -1.47 -1.72
C ALA A 38 -10.84 -0.04 -1.98
N ALA A 39 -9.93 0.87 -2.26
CA ALA A 39 -10.27 2.20 -2.75
C ALA A 39 -10.74 2.09 -4.21
N HIS A 40 -12.04 2.05 -4.44
CA HIS A 40 -12.63 2.15 -5.76
C HIS A 40 -12.78 3.63 -6.13
N SER A 41 -11.65 4.24 -6.48
CA SER A 41 -11.51 5.70 -6.65
C SER A 41 -12.40 6.22 -7.76
N GLY A 42 -12.50 5.49 -8.86
CA GLY A 42 -13.39 5.83 -9.97
C GLY A 42 -14.88 5.85 -9.61
N ALA A 43 -15.31 5.03 -8.67
CA ALA A 43 -16.67 5.03 -8.14
C ALA A 43 -16.84 5.94 -6.90
N ARG A 44 -15.73 6.44 -6.32
CA ARG A 44 -15.70 7.26 -5.10
C ARG A 44 -16.20 6.48 -3.87
N GLU A 45 -15.91 5.18 -3.81
CA GLU A 45 -16.42 4.25 -2.80
C GLU A 45 -15.31 3.38 -2.19
N LEU A 46 -15.37 3.18 -0.89
CA LEU A 46 -14.62 2.14 -0.21
C LEU A 46 -15.38 0.81 -0.35
N VAL A 47 -14.76 -0.17 -0.99
CA VAL A 47 -15.32 -1.53 -1.11
C VAL A 47 -14.86 -2.35 0.08
N VAL A 48 -15.81 -2.99 0.76
CA VAL A 48 -15.58 -3.88 1.90
C VAL A 48 -15.86 -5.31 1.46
N ILE A 49 -14.84 -6.16 1.50
CA ILE A 49 -14.90 -7.54 1.03
C ILE A 49 -14.63 -8.48 2.21
N ASP A 50 -15.38 -9.54 2.29
CA ASP A 50 -15.11 -10.64 3.21
C ASP A 50 -14.03 -11.57 2.60
N ALA A 51 -12.90 -11.69 3.29
CA ALA A 51 -11.76 -12.43 2.77
C ALA A 51 -11.98 -13.95 2.75
N ASP A 52 -12.87 -14.49 3.59
CA ASP A 52 -13.14 -15.92 3.67
C ASP A 52 -14.18 -16.35 2.63
N SER A 53 -15.34 -15.67 2.59
CA SER A 53 -16.41 -15.96 1.60
C SER A 53 -16.14 -15.37 0.22
N LYS A 54 -15.15 -14.46 0.11
CA LYS A 54 -14.79 -13.75 -1.13
C LYS A 54 -15.96 -12.98 -1.76
N ARG A 55 -16.77 -12.37 -0.91
CA ARG A 55 -17.94 -11.58 -1.32
C ARG A 55 -17.79 -10.11 -0.94
N VAL A 56 -18.29 -9.23 -1.79
CA VAL A 56 -18.50 -7.83 -1.41
C VAL A 56 -19.59 -7.78 -0.36
N LEU A 57 -19.26 -7.26 0.82
CA LEU A 57 -20.21 -7.07 1.91
C LEU A 57 -21.00 -5.77 1.71
N ARG A 58 -20.30 -4.74 1.28
CA ARG A 58 -20.88 -3.42 0.98
C ARG A 58 -19.89 -2.51 0.26
N THR A 59 -20.41 -1.41 -0.25
CA THR A 59 -19.65 -0.23 -0.64
C THR A 59 -20.05 0.93 0.26
N VAL A 60 -19.09 1.82 0.56
CA VAL A 60 -19.32 3.02 1.37
C VAL A 60 -18.89 4.23 0.56
N ARG A 61 -19.83 5.14 0.29
CA ARG A 61 -19.52 6.38 -0.41
C ARG A 61 -18.66 7.28 0.48
N VAL A 62 -17.45 7.60 0.03
CA VAL A 62 -16.50 8.42 0.78
C VAL A 62 -16.15 9.68 0.01
N GLY A 63 -15.76 9.57 -1.22
CA GLY A 63 -15.21 10.63 -2.06
C GLY A 63 -14.13 10.08 -2.99
N PRO A 64 -13.33 10.92 -3.63
CA PRO A 64 -12.23 10.51 -4.51
C PRO A 64 -11.08 9.95 -3.67
N LEU A 65 -11.33 8.80 -3.04
CA LEU A 65 -10.38 8.16 -2.12
C LEU A 65 -9.24 7.48 -2.88
N HIS A 66 -8.06 7.53 -2.28
CA HIS A 66 -6.84 6.89 -2.70
C HIS A 66 -6.34 5.95 -1.60
N GLY A 67 -5.55 6.46 -0.67
CA GLY A 67 -4.96 5.67 0.41
C GLY A 67 -5.99 5.13 1.42
N VAL A 68 -5.72 3.94 1.96
CA VAL A 68 -6.57 3.25 2.93
C VAL A 68 -5.73 2.64 4.04
N ALA A 69 -6.01 3.02 5.30
CA ALA A 69 -5.34 2.47 6.48
C ALA A 69 -6.35 1.98 7.53
N VAL A 70 -6.07 0.84 8.16
CA VAL A 70 -6.94 0.24 9.18
C VAL A 70 -6.52 0.67 10.57
N ASN A 71 -7.48 1.03 11.42
CA ASN A 71 -7.28 1.11 12.85
C ASN A 71 -7.46 -0.30 13.47
N PRO A 72 -6.39 -0.95 13.92
CA PRO A 72 -6.48 -2.33 14.39
C PRO A 72 -7.29 -2.49 15.68
N SER A 73 -7.47 -1.42 16.46
CA SER A 73 -8.17 -1.48 17.74
C SER A 73 -9.69 -1.61 17.58
N ASN A 74 -10.29 -0.87 16.65
CA ASN A 74 -11.74 -0.83 16.45
C ASN A 74 -12.20 -1.31 15.07
N GLY A 75 -11.29 -1.44 14.10
CA GLY A 75 -11.59 -1.85 12.72
C GLY A 75 -12.15 -0.73 11.84
N HIS A 76 -12.14 0.50 12.31
CA HIS A 76 -12.41 1.63 11.45
C HIS A 76 -11.31 1.79 10.41
N VAL A 77 -11.64 2.46 9.33
CA VAL A 77 -10.75 2.67 8.20
C VAL A 77 -10.56 4.16 8.00
N PHE A 78 -9.30 4.57 7.88
CA PHE A 78 -8.95 5.91 7.46
C PHE A 78 -8.72 5.93 5.95
N THR A 79 -9.21 6.97 5.28
CA THR A 79 -9.05 7.15 3.83
C THR A 79 -8.46 8.51 3.52
N GLY A 80 -7.46 8.53 2.64
CA GLY A 80 -6.99 9.74 1.99
C GLY A 80 -7.91 10.09 0.83
N ASN A 81 -8.37 11.33 0.72
CA ASN A 81 -9.34 11.72 -0.28
C ASN A 81 -8.73 12.82 -1.16
N GLY A 82 -8.22 12.45 -2.33
CA GLY A 82 -7.48 13.26 -3.28
C GLY A 82 -8.05 14.67 -3.48
N THR A 83 -8.85 14.88 -4.52
CA THR A 83 -9.37 16.22 -4.86
C THR A 83 -10.30 16.83 -3.81
N ASP A 84 -10.84 16.03 -2.88
CA ASP A 84 -11.61 16.55 -1.75
C ASP A 84 -10.70 17.12 -0.63
N LYS A 85 -9.38 16.94 -0.72
CA LYS A 85 -8.36 17.47 0.20
C LYS A 85 -8.71 17.17 1.65
N SER A 86 -8.86 15.89 1.96
CA SER A 86 -9.34 15.49 3.29
C SER A 86 -8.91 14.07 3.65
N VAL A 87 -9.00 13.79 4.94
CA VAL A 87 -8.91 12.43 5.48
C VAL A 87 -10.21 12.12 6.20
N SER A 88 -10.77 10.94 5.93
CA SER A 88 -12.02 10.50 6.55
C SER A 88 -11.80 9.28 7.43
N GLU A 89 -12.58 9.16 8.50
CA GLU A 89 -12.76 7.95 9.28
C GLU A 89 -14.07 7.29 8.87
N VAL A 90 -13.99 6.03 8.50
CA VAL A 90 -15.11 5.22 8.01
C VAL A 90 -15.36 4.06 8.96
N ASP A 91 -16.60 3.85 9.34
CA ASP A 91 -17.06 2.62 9.97
C ASP A 91 -17.51 1.63 8.87
N PRO A 92 -16.70 0.61 8.57
CA PRO A 92 -17.03 -0.33 7.52
C PRO A 92 -18.17 -1.30 7.89
N VAL A 93 -18.48 -1.42 9.19
CA VAL A 93 -19.59 -2.25 9.67
C VAL A 93 -20.91 -1.49 9.58
N ALA A 94 -20.94 -0.23 10.04
CA ALA A 94 -22.12 0.62 9.88
C ALA A 94 -22.29 1.12 8.43
N GLY A 95 -21.24 1.08 7.62
CA GLY A 95 -21.28 1.48 6.22
C GLY A 95 -21.38 2.99 6.01
N ARG A 96 -20.71 3.77 6.83
CA ARG A 96 -20.78 5.23 6.78
C ARG A 96 -19.46 5.91 7.16
N VAL A 97 -19.28 7.11 6.64
CA VAL A 97 -18.25 8.05 7.12
C VAL A 97 -18.68 8.59 8.48
N LEU A 98 -17.78 8.54 9.44
CA LEU A 98 -18.01 9.04 10.80
C LEU A 98 -17.56 10.48 10.94
N ARG A 99 -16.35 10.77 10.49
CA ARG A 99 -15.71 12.08 10.63
C ARG A 99 -14.82 12.35 9.42
N THR A 100 -14.63 13.62 9.12
CA THR A 100 -13.72 14.06 8.03
C THR A 100 -12.97 15.30 8.49
N VAL A 101 -11.66 15.34 8.25
CA VAL A 101 -10.81 16.50 8.47
C VAL A 101 -10.30 17.01 7.11
N LYS A 102 -10.38 18.32 6.90
CA LYS A 102 -9.81 18.97 5.72
C LYS A 102 -8.32 19.24 5.92
N VAL A 103 -7.56 19.09 4.84
CA VAL A 103 -6.12 19.38 4.75
C VAL A 103 -5.81 20.35 3.60
N GLY A 104 -4.55 20.74 3.44
CA GLY A 104 -4.18 21.80 2.49
C GLY A 104 -4.20 21.41 1.02
N GLY A 105 -3.90 20.14 0.71
CA GLY A 105 -3.79 19.63 -0.66
C GLY A 105 -4.46 18.27 -0.84
N PRO A 106 -4.47 17.74 -2.07
CA PRO A 106 -4.98 16.41 -2.36
C PRO A 106 -4.18 15.37 -1.59
N VAL A 107 -4.85 14.30 -1.13
CA VAL A 107 -4.22 13.24 -0.34
C VAL A 107 -4.12 11.98 -1.18
N ASP A 108 -2.93 11.37 -1.19
CA ASP A 108 -2.69 10.09 -1.83
C ASP A 108 -2.50 8.97 -0.80
N ALA A 109 -1.28 8.63 -0.44
CA ALA A 109 -1.01 7.55 0.49
C ALA A 109 -1.31 7.93 1.95
N ILE A 110 -1.66 6.93 2.75
CA ILE A 110 -2.01 7.12 4.15
C ILE A 110 -1.47 5.96 4.99
N ALA A 111 -0.93 6.27 6.17
CA ALA A 111 -0.58 5.27 7.18
C ALA A 111 -1.10 5.67 8.57
N TYR A 112 -1.28 4.68 9.42
CA TYR A 112 -1.70 4.88 10.79
C TYR A 112 -0.73 4.21 11.76
N ASP A 113 -0.27 4.97 12.74
CA ASP A 113 0.49 4.45 13.88
C ASP A 113 -0.40 4.37 15.12
N PRO A 114 -0.80 3.16 15.55
CA PRO A 114 -1.70 3.01 16.69
C PRO A 114 -1.09 3.43 18.03
N ALA A 115 0.24 3.47 18.16
CA ALA A 115 0.90 3.86 19.40
C ALA A 115 0.93 5.36 19.60
N THR A 116 1.23 6.13 18.58
CA THR A 116 1.15 7.60 18.61
C THR A 116 -0.27 8.11 18.36
N LYS A 117 -1.15 7.25 17.81
CA LYS A 117 -2.48 7.60 17.29
C LYS A 117 -2.44 8.64 16.18
N HIS A 118 -1.35 8.69 15.45
CA HIS A 118 -1.21 9.60 14.32
C HIS A 118 -1.60 8.90 13.01
N ILE A 119 -2.39 9.60 12.21
CA ILE A 119 -2.61 9.33 10.82
C ILE A 119 -1.65 10.22 10.05
N TYR A 120 -0.84 9.62 9.18
CA TYR A 120 0.05 10.32 8.26
C TYR A 120 -0.56 10.24 6.87
N ALA A 121 -0.64 11.36 6.19
CA ALA A 121 -1.23 11.46 4.87
C ALA A 121 -0.35 12.35 3.98
N ASP A 122 0.19 11.82 2.91
CA ASP A 122 1.00 12.61 2.00
C ASP A 122 0.16 13.36 0.97
N GLU A 123 0.73 14.42 0.45
CA GLU A 123 0.12 15.24 -0.59
C GLU A 123 0.44 14.65 -1.96
N ASP A 124 -0.60 14.30 -2.71
CA ASP A 124 -0.50 13.88 -4.10
C ASP A 124 0.20 14.95 -4.95
N ASP A 125 1.30 14.55 -5.61
CA ASP A 125 2.16 15.43 -6.41
C ASP A 125 2.57 16.73 -5.67
N GLY A 126 2.81 16.63 -4.35
CA GLY A 126 3.12 17.77 -3.50
C GLY A 126 4.32 17.55 -2.59
N SER A 127 4.48 18.48 -1.64
CA SER A 127 5.60 18.49 -0.67
C SER A 127 5.13 18.36 0.78
N HIS A 128 3.83 18.29 1.03
CA HIS A 128 3.29 18.31 2.36
C HIS A 128 2.96 16.91 2.87
N LEU A 129 3.29 16.68 4.12
CA LEU A 129 2.85 15.53 4.89
C LEU A 129 1.95 16.04 6.01
N TYR A 130 0.70 15.62 6.01
CA TYR A 130 -0.31 15.97 7.01
C TYR A 130 -0.29 14.96 8.15
N VAL A 131 -0.21 15.44 9.38
CA VAL A 131 -0.27 14.62 10.58
C VAL A 131 -1.57 14.92 11.31
N ILE A 132 -2.40 13.89 11.50
CA ILE A 132 -3.74 14.01 12.05
C ILE A 132 -3.84 13.14 13.30
N ASP A 133 -4.41 13.68 14.38
CA ASP A 133 -4.78 12.88 15.55
C ASP A 133 -6.01 12.02 15.25
N ALA A 134 -5.87 10.72 15.29
CA ALA A 134 -6.95 9.78 14.96
C ALA A 134 -8.09 9.79 16.00
N SER A 135 -7.79 10.18 17.25
CA SER A 135 -8.80 10.20 18.32
C SER A 135 -9.78 11.35 18.16
N SER A 136 -9.28 12.52 17.78
CA SER A 136 -10.07 13.74 17.60
C SER A 136 -10.40 14.05 16.13
N MET A 137 -9.72 13.42 15.18
CA MET A 137 -9.72 13.75 13.74
C MET A 137 -9.39 15.23 13.50
N ARG A 138 -8.35 15.73 14.19
CA ARG A 138 -7.84 17.10 14.02
C ARG A 138 -6.47 17.08 13.37
N LEU A 139 -6.24 17.99 12.44
CA LEU A 139 -4.91 18.23 11.89
C LEU A 139 -4.00 18.78 12.99
N LEU A 140 -2.92 18.05 13.30
CA LEU A 140 -1.92 18.42 14.29
C LEU A 140 -0.81 19.27 13.66
N LYS A 141 -0.33 18.85 12.50
CA LYS A 141 0.81 19.47 11.85
C LYS A 141 0.78 19.22 10.34
N THR A 142 1.27 20.19 9.59
CA THR A 142 1.67 20.03 8.19
C THR A 142 3.18 20.16 8.14
N LEU A 143 3.86 19.10 7.70
CA LEU A 143 5.30 19.10 7.47
C LEU A 143 5.55 19.41 6.01
N THR A 144 6.45 20.34 5.72
CA THR A 144 6.96 20.54 4.36
C THR A 144 8.24 19.74 4.23
N LEU A 145 8.25 18.74 3.36
CA LEU A 145 9.40 17.89 3.09
C LEU A 145 10.24 18.46 1.92
N PRO A 146 11.54 18.15 1.85
CA PRO A 146 12.42 18.70 0.84
C PRO A 146 12.29 18.00 -0.54
N ALA A 147 11.05 17.89 -1.03
CA ALA A 147 10.69 17.27 -2.30
C ALA A 147 9.51 18.00 -2.95
N LYS A 148 9.24 17.73 -4.20
CA LYS A 148 8.07 18.23 -4.94
C LYS A 148 7.08 17.12 -5.26
N LYS A 149 7.47 15.87 -5.04
CA LYS A 149 6.65 14.68 -5.24
C LYS A 149 6.89 13.70 -4.11
N LEU A 150 5.87 13.51 -3.29
CA LEU A 150 5.80 12.48 -2.26
C LEU A 150 5.03 11.29 -2.81
N GLU A 151 5.44 10.09 -2.43
CA GLU A 151 4.76 8.86 -2.80
C GLU A 151 4.99 7.82 -1.71
N TYR A 152 3.94 7.20 -1.26
CA TYR A 152 3.99 6.09 -0.32
C TYR A 152 4.77 6.34 0.98
N LEU A 153 4.27 5.78 2.06
CA LEU A 153 4.87 5.93 3.38
C LEU A 153 4.70 4.67 4.23
N ALA A 154 5.65 4.43 5.14
CA ALA A 154 5.64 3.27 6.02
C ALA A 154 6.08 3.65 7.43
N VAL A 155 5.47 3.01 8.43
CA VAL A 155 5.79 3.24 9.84
C VAL A 155 6.59 2.07 10.40
N ASN A 156 7.68 2.36 11.09
CA ASN A 156 8.35 1.39 11.96
C ASN A 156 7.55 1.26 13.27
N PRO A 157 6.90 0.12 13.55
CA PRO A 157 6.02 -0.01 14.72
C PRO A 157 6.77 -0.07 16.07
N ARG A 158 8.11 -0.25 16.05
CA ARG A 158 8.93 -0.29 17.26
C ARG A 158 9.44 1.07 17.68
N THR A 159 9.93 1.84 16.71
CA THR A 159 10.53 3.17 16.96
C THR A 159 9.57 4.32 16.69
N HIS A 160 8.45 4.04 16.01
CA HIS A 160 7.49 5.02 15.50
C HIS A 160 8.12 6.00 14.50
N THR A 161 9.19 5.57 13.84
CA THR A 161 9.76 6.32 12.73
C THR A 161 8.89 6.14 11.49
N LEU A 162 8.47 7.25 10.91
CA LEU A 162 7.83 7.28 9.61
C LEU A 162 8.89 7.40 8.53
N TYR A 163 8.80 6.56 7.53
CA TYR A 163 9.57 6.65 6.28
C TYR A 163 8.65 7.14 5.17
N GLN A 164 9.10 8.14 4.42
CA GLN A 164 8.35 8.76 3.33
C GLN A 164 9.21 8.82 2.08
N ASN A 165 8.74 8.29 0.95
CA ASN A 165 9.41 8.45 -0.34
C ASN A 165 9.39 9.91 -0.81
N LEU A 166 10.54 10.41 -1.19
CA LEU A 166 10.79 11.68 -1.86
C LEU A 166 11.17 11.37 -3.32
N THR A 167 10.15 11.09 -4.13
CA THR A 167 10.32 10.43 -5.43
C THR A 167 11.15 11.24 -6.42
N ASP A 168 10.90 12.55 -6.54
CA ASP A 168 11.69 13.44 -7.41
C ASP A 168 13.13 13.63 -6.93
N ARG A 169 13.41 13.31 -5.65
CA ARG A 169 14.73 13.38 -5.03
C ARG A 169 15.47 12.04 -5.03
N ARG A 170 14.77 10.95 -5.35
CA ARG A 170 15.31 9.59 -5.23
C ARG A 170 15.90 9.36 -3.84
N ALA A 171 15.04 9.57 -2.85
CA ALA A 171 15.44 9.51 -1.44
C ALA A 171 14.24 9.10 -0.56
N ILE A 172 14.54 8.71 0.67
CA ILE A 172 13.57 8.43 1.72
C ILE A 172 13.82 9.41 2.86
N ALA A 173 12.79 10.10 3.34
CA ALA A 173 12.82 10.85 4.57
C ALA A 173 12.49 9.95 5.76
N ALA A 174 13.31 9.96 6.80
CA ALA A 174 13.01 9.35 8.09
C ALA A 174 12.57 10.45 9.07
N ILE A 175 11.35 10.33 9.57
CA ILE A 175 10.67 11.32 10.40
C ILE A 175 10.35 10.67 11.75
N ASP A 176 10.68 11.35 12.84
CA ASP A 176 10.29 10.91 14.18
C ASP A 176 8.79 11.12 14.37
N GLY A 177 8.03 10.04 14.54
CA GLY A 177 6.57 10.09 14.66
C GLY A 177 6.05 10.72 15.96
N ARG A 178 6.91 10.95 16.97
CA ARG A 178 6.55 11.62 18.21
C ARG A 178 6.86 13.12 18.18
N THR A 179 8.08 13.49 17.73
CA THR A 179 8.49 14.90 17.66
C THR A 179 8.07 15.57 16.36
N LEU A 180 7.74 14.78 15.34
CA LEU A 180 7.37 15.22 14.00
C LEU A 180 8.49 16.06 13.35
N GLU A 181 9.73 15.59 13.53
CA GLU A 181 10.92 16.19 12.94
C GLU A 181 11.56 15.24 11.93
N VAL A 182 12.02 15.79 10.80
CA VAL A 182 12.83 15.04 9.84
C VAL A 182 14.20 14.79 10.46
N LYS A 183 14.49 13.53 10.75
CA LYS A 183 15.78 13.13 11.35
C LYS A 183 16.85 12.90 10.30
N ARG A 184 16.46 12.45 9.12
CA ARG A 184 17.39 12.09 8.05
C ARG A 184 16.69 12.05 6.71
N VAL A 185 17.45 12.36 5.66
CA VAL A 185 17.10 12.09 4.27
C VAL A 185 18.14 11.10 3.72
N MET A 186 17.67 9.95 3.25
CA MET A 186 18.50 8.82 2.82
C MET A 186 18.41 8.69 1.31
N PRO A 187 19.50 8.92 0.55
CA PRO A 187 19.50 8.73 -0.90
C PRO A 187 19.25 7.28 -1.32
N THR A 188 18.45 7.09 -2.36
CA THR A 188 18.18 5.79 -3.00
C THR A 188 18.58 5.83 -4.49
N PRO A 189 19.86 6.01 -4.83
CA PRO A 189 20.30 6.29 -6.20
C PRO A 189 20.03 5.14 -7.18
N LEU A 190 19.82 3.92 -6.67
CA LEU A 190 19.42 2.75 -7.44
C LEU A 190 18.06 2.94 -8.13
N LEU A 191 17.14 3.65 -7.47
CA LEU A 191 15.75 3.72 -7.83
C LEU A 191 15.44 4.96 -8.70
N LYS A 192 14.45 4.82 -9.60
CA LYS A 192 13.81 5.93 -10.31
C LYS A 192 12.32 5.70 -10.24
N GLY A 193 11.55 6.76 -9.95
CA GLY A 193 10.13 6.62 -9.67
C GLY A 193 9.92 5.66 -8.49
N ASN A 194 10.65 5.86 -7.37
CA ASN A 194 10.45 5.07 -6.18
C ASN A 194 9.08 5.40 -5.61
N HIS A 195 8.24 4.38 -5.56
CA HIS A 195 6.83 4.50 -5.24
C HIS A 195 6.47 3.59 -4.05
N PRO A 196 6.40 2.25 -4.14
CA PRO A 196 6.10 1.42 -2.98
C PRO A 196 7.22 1.45 -1.95
N LEU A 197 6.84 1.69 -0.69
CA LEU A 197 7.75 1.71 0.46
C LEU A 197 7.20 0.82 1.57
N ILE A 198 8.01 -0.11 2.08
CA ILE A 198 7.63 -1.06 3.12
C ILE A 198 8.68 -1.09 4.21
N PHE A 199 8.23 -1.16 5.45
CA PHE A 199 9.11 -1.46 6.58
C PHE A 199 9.00 -2.94 6.96
N ASP A 200 10.09 -3.67 6.84
CA ASP A 200 10.21 -5.06 7.29
C ASP A 200 10.71 -5.11 8.73
N ALA A 201 9.80 -5.32 9.66
CA ALA A 201 10.11 -5.32 11.09
C ALA A 201 10.95 -6.53 11.53
N ALA A 202 11.00 -7.61 10.76
CA ALA A 202 11.79 -8.80 11.10
C ALA A 202 13.28 -8.57 10.86
N ASP A 203 13.62 -7.92 9.76
CA ASP A 203 15.02 -7.64 9.39
C ASP A 203 15.46 -6.19 9.72
N ASP A 204 14.57 -5.39 10.31
CA ASP A 204 14.76 -3.95 10.60
C ASP A 204 15.21 -3.18 9.35
N ALA A 205 14.54 -3.44 8.24
CA ALA A 205 14.93 -2.97 6.93
C ALA A 205 13.79 -2.26 6.20
N ILE A 206 14.15 -1.42 5.25
CA ILE A 206 13.24 -0.69 4.37
C ILE A 206 13.34 -1.32 2.98
N ILE A 207 12.22 -1.76 2.44
CA ILE A 207 12.10 -2.22 1.06
C ILE A 207 11.50 -1.09 0.26
N ASP A 208 12.22 -0.60 -0.73
CA ASP A 208 11.79 0.47 -1.63
C ASP A 208 11.90 -0.01 -3.09
N VAL A 209 10.87 0.28 -3.88
CA VAL A 209 10.74 -0.27 -5.24
C VAL A 209 10.54 0.86 -6.24
N GLY A 210 11.34 0.85 -7.31
CA GLY A 210 11.29 1.88 -8.35
C GLY A 210 10.60 1.39 -9.62
N GLU A 211 9.88 2.25 -10.30
CA GLU A 211 9.27 1.99 -11.60
C GLU A 211 10.29 1.50 -12.66
N ASN A 212 11.58 1.82 -12.46
CA ASN A 212 12.69 1.44 -13.33
C ASN A 212 13.09 -0.04 -13.25
N GLY A 213 12.30 -0.88 -12.58
CA GLY A 213 12.57 -2.31 -12.47
C GLY A 213 13.65 -2.68 -11.45
N LYS A 214 13.88 -1.81 -10.48
CA LYS A 214 14.83 -2.03 -9.38
C LYS A 214 14.09 -2.06 -8.05
N LEU A 215 14.50 -2.99 -7.20
CA LEU A 215 14.12 -3.10 -5.81
C LEU A 215 15.38 -2.95 -4.96
N GLY A 216 15.35 -2.09 -3.97
CA GLY A 216 16.41 -1.92 -2.99
C GLY A 216 15.93 -2.28 -1.59
N VAL A 217 16.76 -2.97 -0.83
CA VAL A 217 16.58 -3.18 0.61
C VAL A 217 17.63 -2.35 1.33
N TYR A 218 17.16 -1.44 2.16
CA TYR A 218 18.02 -0.48 2.85
C TYR A 218 17.94 -0.70 4.37
N SER A 219 19.06 -0.46 5.05
CA SER A 219 19.05 -0.35 6.51
C SER A 219 18.26 0.91 6.93
N THR A 220 17.85 0.97 8.19
CA THR A 220 17.23 2.17 8.78
C THR A 220 18.17 3.39 8.84
N SER A 221 19.46 3.18 8.59
CA SER A 221 20.46 4.26 8.43
C SER A 221 20.66 4.71 6.99
N GLY A 222 20.06 4.02 6.00
CA GLY A 222 20.11 4.37 4.57
C GLY A 222 21.16 3.62 3.75
N ALA A 223 21.87 2.65 4.32
CA ALA A 223 22.79 1.82 3.55
C ALA A 223 22.02 0.80 2.70
N LEU A 224 22.36 0.69 1.42
CA LEU A 224 21.84 -0.37 0.55
C LEU A 224 22.41 -1.72 1.02
N LEU A 225 21.53 -2.64 1.41
CA LEU A 225 21.87 -3.98 1.88
C LEU A 225 21.77 -5.01 0.76
N HIS A 226 20.68 -4.97 0.01
CA HIS A 226 20.41 -5.89 -1.09
C HIS A 226 19.67 -5.19 -2.23
N GLU A 227 19.74 -5.76 -3.42
CA GLU A 227 18.98 -5.32 -4.57
C GLU A 227 18.41 -6.49 -5.36
N ALA A 228 17.35 -6.25 -6.10
CA ALA A 228 16.80 -7.16 -7.10
C ALA A 228 16.37 -6.39 -8.35
N THR A 229 16.21 -7.13 -9.43
CA THR A 229 15.74 -6.59 -10.71
C THR A 229 14.45 -7.32 -11.10
N TYR A 230 13.51 -6.59 -11.69
CA TYR A 230 12.26 -7.11 -12.23
C TYR A 230 11.88 -6.32 -13.50
N PRO A 231 10.82 -6.69 -14.25
CA PRO A 231 10.49 -6.02 -15.52
C PRO A 231 10.09 -4.53 -15.42
N GLY A 232 9.81 -4.02 -14.19
CA GLY A 232 9.46 -2.62 -13.99
C GLY A 232 7.96 -2.32 -14.06
N GLY A 233 7.62 -1.02 -14.01
CA GLY A 233 6.25 -0.55 -14.09
C GLY A 233 5.41 -0.91 -12.88
N VAL A 234 6.01 -0.89 -11.68
CA VAL A 234 5.31 -1.06 -10.41
C VAL A 234 4.59 0.25 -10.05
N ASP A 235 3.45 0.10 -9.40
CA ASP A 235 2.72 1.19 -8.78
C ASP A 235 2.63 0.96 -7.26
N GLN A 236 2.15 -0.20 -6.84
CA GLN A 236 2.03 -0.54 -5.43
C GLN A 236 2.63 -1.89 -5.09
N CYS A 237 2.98 -2.08 -3.81
CA CYS A 237 3.38 -3.37 -3.26
C CYS A 237 2.69 -3.63 -1.91
N SER A 238 2.49 -4.90 -1.61
CA SER A 238 2.02 -5.37 -0.31
C SER A 238 2.95 -6.46 0.22
N PHE A 239 3.21 -6.46 1.53
CA PHE A 239 4.13 -7.38 2.16
C PHE A 239 3.47 -8.21 3.27
N SER A 240 3.60 -9.51 3.17
CA SER A 240 3.24 -10.43 4.23
C SER A 240 4.47 -10.83 5.02
N ALA A 241 4.69 -10.21 6.19
CA ALA A 241 5.83 -10.50 7.07
C ALA A 241 5.85 -11.98 7.50
N ARG A 242 4.68 -12.56 7.81
CA ARG A 242 4.56 -13.99 8.20
C ARG A 242 5.02 -14.94 7.11
N ARG A 243 4.74 -14.61 5.82
CA ARG A 243 5.08 -15.46 4.67
C ARG A 243 6.37 -15.06 3.99
N ARG A 244 6.94 -13.96 4.42
CA ARG A 244 8.11 -13.36 3.77
C ARG A 244 7.88 -13.18 2.27
N LEU A 245 6.66 -12.75 1.93
CA LEU A 245 6.18 -12.58 0.54
C LEU A 245 5.91 -11.11 0.27
N LEU A 246 6.54 -10.59 -0.75
CA LEU A 246 6.27 -9.27 -1.32
C LEU A 246 5.55 -9.45 -2.66
N ALA A 247 4.38 -8.86 -2.79
CA ALA A 247 3.62 -8.79 -4.03
C ALA A 247 3.60 -7.35 -4.52
N CYS A 248 4.10 -7.11 -5.73
CA CYS A 248 4.14 -5.81 -6.38
C CYS A 248 3.20 -5.80 -7.58
N PHE A 249 2.44 -4.73 -7.70
CA PHE A 249 1.36 -4.54 -8.67
C PHE A 249 1.72 -3.40 -9.62
N GLY A 250 1.32 -3.52 -10.86
CA GLY A 250 1.61 -2.56 -11.91
C GLY A 250 1.26 -3.16 -13.27
N THR A 251 2.18 -3.15 -14.24
CA THR A 251 1.98 -3.79 -15.55
C THR A 251 1.78 -5.31 -15.44
N SER A 252 2.17 -5.88 -14.30
CA SER A 252 1.98 -7.28 -13.93
C SER A 252 2.03 -7.44 -12.41
N LEU A 253 1.48 -8.53 -11.91
CA LEU A 253 1.74 -9.01 -10.55
C LEU A 253 3.13 -9.64 -10.53
N THR A 254 4.04 -9.07 -9.72
CA THR A 254 5.39 -9.55 -9.51
C THR A 254 5.57 -10.00 -8.07
N LEU A 255 6.13 -11.19 -7.85
CA LEU A 255 6.27 -11.80 -6.54
C LEU A 255 7.73 -11.99 -6.18
N PHE A 256 8.09 -11.56 -4.96
CA PHE A 256 9.39 -11.81 -4.36
C PHE A 256 9.23 -12.60 -3.05
N SER A 257 10.12 -13.56 -2.83
CA SER A 257 10.39 -14.10 -1.50
C SER A 257 11.45 -13.24 -0.84
N ILE A 258 11.18 -12.72 0.34
CA ILE A 258 12.18 -12.01 1.15
C ILE A 258 12.79 -13.00 2.11
N ARG A 259 14.00 -13.47 1.83
CA ARG A 259 14.72 -14.45 2.66
C ARG A 259 15.25 -13.79 3.94
N ALA A 260 15.74 -14.61 4.87
CA ALA A 260 16.38 -14.12 6.09
C ALA A 260 17.48 -13.11 5.76
N GLY A 261 17.56 -12.04 6.55
CA GLY A 261 18.45 -10.90 6.30
C GLY A 261 17.97 -9.95 5.22
N GLY A 262 16.68 -10.05 4.80
CA GLY A 262 16.09 -9.12 3.86
C GLY A 262 16.41 -9.39 2.39
N VAL A 263 16.99 -10.55 2.03
CA VAL A 263 17.42 -10.85 0.65
C VAL A 263 16.20 -11.08 -0.25
N PRO A 264 15.97 -10.21 -1.27
CA PRO A 264 14.86 -10.36 -2.20
C PRO A 264 15.18 -11.37 -3.30
N GLU A 265 14.28 -12.31 -3.54
CA GLU A 265 14.36 -13.28 -4.61
C GLU A 265 13.10 -13.22 -5.46
N LEU A 266 13.23 -12.90 -6.74
CA LEU A 266 12.11 -12.94 -7.68
C LEU A 266 11.64 -14.39 -7.87
N ILE A 267 10.41 -14.69 -7.43
CA ILE A 267 9.84 -16.03 -7.50
C ILE A 267 8.81 -16.18 -8.62
N GLY A 268 8.34 -15.09 -9.18
CA GLY A 268 7.47 -15.14 -10.35
C GLY A 268 6.77 -13.86 -10.71
N GLN A 269 6.15 -13.93 -11.89
CA GLN A 269 5.42 -12.83 -12.47
C GLN A 269 4.19 -13.35 -13.23
N LYS A 270 3.10 -12.60 -13.19
CA LYS A 270 1.87 -12.92 -13.91
C LYS A 270 1.17 -11.64 -14.38
N LYS A 271 0.88 -11.58 -15.68
CA LYS A 271 -0.02 -10.58 -16.23
C LYS A 271 -1.45 -10.94 -15.84
N ILE A 272 -2.17 -10.03 -15.20
CA ILE A 272 -3.55 -10.25 -14.71
C ILE A 272 -4.54 -9.62 -15.68
N ALA A 273 -4.63 -8.29 -15.69
CA ALA A 273 -5.58 -7.54 -16.49
C ALA A 273 -5.00 -6.16 -16.84
N ARG A 274 -5.55 -5.55 -17.88
CA ARG A 274 -5.22 -4.16 -18.21
C ARG A 274 -5.80 -3.23 -17.13
N GLY A 275 -4.98 -2.31 -16.63
CA GLY A 275 -5.38 -1.35 -15.58
C GLY A 275 -5.31 -1.90 -14.16
N MET A 276 -4.83 -3.16 -13.98
CA MET A 276 -4.44 -3.63 -12.65
C MET A 276 -3.10 -2.99 -12.29
N HIS A 277 -3.09 -2.24 -11.20
CA HIS A 277 -1.87 -1.60 -10.66
C HIS A 277 -1.81 -1.63 -9.12
N THR A 278 -2.83 -2.17 -8.48
CA THR A 278 -2.97 -2.17 -7.02
C THR A 278 -3.48 -3.50 -6.49
N GLY A 279 -3.16 -3.77 -5.23
CA GLY A 279 -3.60 -4.98 -4.55
C GLY A 279 -3.05 -5.10 -3.13
N THR A 280 -3.41 -6.20 -2.47
CA THR A 280 -2.92 -6.52 -1.13
C THR A 280 -2.79 -8.01 -0.91
N ILE A 281 -2.00 -8.41 0.09
CA ILE A 281 -1.89 -9.80 0.54
C ILE A 281 -2.74 -9.97 1.80
N ASP A 282 -3.62 -10.98 1.82
CA ASP A 282 -4.28 -11.41 3.04
C ASP A 282 -3.23 -11.98 4.02
N PRO A 283 -3.00 -11.36 5.17
CA PRO A 283 -1.94 -11.79 6.08
C PRO A 283 -2.20 -13.17 6.71
N LYS A 284 -3.46 -13.65 6.71
CA LYS A 284 -3.82 -14.95 7.30
C LYS A 284 -3.51 -16.12 6.37
N ASN A 285 -4.02 -16.11 5.15
CA ASN A 285 -3.89 -17.23 4.22
C ASN A 285 -2.91 -16.98 3.07
N GLY A 286 -2.51 -15.72 2.83
CA GLY A 286 -1.59 -15.34 1.77
C GLY A 286 -2.24 -15.16 0.40
N ASP A 287 -3.57 -15.17 0.32
CA ASP A 287 -4.28 -14.84 -0.90
C ASP A 287 -3.92 -13.41 -1.33
N ILE A 288 -3.66 -13.25 -2.62
CA ILE A 288 -3.31 -11.96 -3.22
C ILE A 288 -4.57 -11.40 -3.87
N TRP A 289 -4.99 -10.24 -3.41
CA TRP A 289 -6.17 -9.54 -3.90
C TRP A 289 -5.75 -8.39 -4.80
N VAL A 290 -6.36 -8.28 -5.96
CA VAL A 290 -6.12 -7.22 -6.94
C VAL A 290 -7.43 -6.65 -7.47
N GLY A 291 -7.39 -5.41 -7.97
CA GLY A 291 -8.55 -4.78 -8.59
C GLY A 291 -8.22 -4.17 -9.95
N TRP A 292 -9.19 -4.17 -10.85
CA TRP A 292 -9.06 -3.51 -12.16
C TRP A 292 -10.42 -3.15 -12.77
N PRO A 293 -10.47 -2.12 -13.64
CA PRO A 293 -11.62 -1.82 -14.45
C PRO A 293 -11.62 -2.63 -15.75
N GLU A 294 -12.80 -2.97 -16.25
CA GLU A 294 -13.00 -3.58 -17.57
C GLU A 294 -14.27 -3.00 -18.21
N GLY A 295 -14.09 -2.03 -19.11
CA GLY A 295 -15.20 -1.26 -19.68
C GLY A 295 -16.00 -0.53 -18.60
N ASP A 296 -17.31 -0.78 -18.54
CA ASP A 296 -18.22 -0.20 -17.54
C ASP A 296 -18.29 -1.01 -16.24
N ARG A 297 -17.40 -1.96 -16.05
CA ARG A 297 -17.37 -2.86 -14.88
C ARG A 297 -16.08 -2.70 -14.11
N ALA A 298 -16.12 -3.07 -12.84
CA ALA A 298 -14.97 -3.16 -11.97
C ALA A 298 -14.92 -4.54 -11.32
N TYR A 299 -13.73 -5.09 -11.19
CA TYR A 299 -13.52 -6.42 -10.63
C TYR A 299 -12.50 -6.38 -9.50
N VAL A 300 -12.71 -7.25 -8.54
CA VAL A 300 -11.70 -7.65 -7.56
C VAL A 300 -11.48 -9.15 -7.70
N GLU A 301 -10.25 -9.59 -7.74
CA GLU A 301 -9.91 -11.01 -7.87
C GLU A 301 -8.92 -11.44 -6.80
N ALA A 302 -9.15 -12.62 -6.24
CA ALA A 302 -8.27 -13.26 -5.31
C ALA A 302 -7.48 -14.38 -6.02
N PHE A 303 -6.18 -14.44 -5.74
CA PHE A 303 -5.27 -15.48 -6.20
C PHE A 303 -4.69 -16.21 -5.01
N ALA A 304 -4.85 -17.53 -4.99
CA ALA A 304 -4.13 -18.38 -4.06
C ALA A 304 -2.70 -18.64 -4.56
N LEU A 305 -1.74 -18.68 -3.63
CA LEU A 305 -0.40 -19.18 -3.95
C LEU A 305 -0.49 -20.64 -4.36
N ALA A 306 0.11 -20.98 -5.49
CA ALA A 306 0.20 -22.36 -5.92
C ALA A 306 1.02 -23.16 -4.87
N PRO A 307 0.62 -24.40 -4.53
CA PRO A 307 1.40 -25.22 -3.64
C PRO A 307 2.82 -25.40 -4.20
N LYS A 308 3.84 -25.29 -3.34
CA LYS A 308 5.20 -25.66 -3.75
C LYS A 308 5.17 -27.11 -4.24
N ARG A 309 5.59 -27.34 -5.46
CA ARG A 309 5.81 -28.73 -5.90
C ARG A 309 6.91 -29.34 -5.05
N PRO A 310 6.74 -30.61 -4.61
CA PRO A 310 7.71 -31.33 -3.80
C PRO A 310 9.06 -31.46 -4.54
#